data_58b96c7d5ce9c83f35c42ca90ffe3141
#
_entry.id   58b96c7d5ce9c83f35c42ca90ffe3141
#
_cell.length_a   1.000
_cell.length_b   1.000
_cell.length_c   1.000
_cell.angle_alpha   90.00
_cell.angle_beta   90.00
_cell.angle_gamma   90.00
#
_symmetry.space_group_name_H-M   'P 1'
#
loop_
_entity.id
_entity.type
_entity.pdbx_description
1 polymer ?
#
loop_
_entity_poly.entity_id
_entity_poly.type
_entity_poly.pdbx_seq_one_letter_code
_entity_poly.pdbx_strand_id
1 'polypeptide(L)'
;MSMIRNITICCLLLLLNVAAQAQETTDSVTTDSVSTQTTKQKLMARLNQVQQLLDTKARAKVDSNYIEVPKKPWRVVLRYKESVYDVDYSNSVGSPAAGDGMDWEMRFEPPLSASLGVWAGYRGLGLSVAKSLGRKKGTSLSFSCTGAKYGANLRLRGFDIDEATLTGTIYEGGQVLHGTSDAHFRAPVSIASIYLNGYYVFNGRRYSQAAAYNQAVIQRRSAGSLLLGATWYMAALDYSDDMNTGMILLSRNIGRINVQQGNIGVGYGYNWVPFRGFVVNAMAMPAICFYNRMKVYKYDSNYEIAESEGQVDDYGQWNPDTHTWANGKTHKPIPIDDDDTSWYGTVDSWEVGSETTFSMLRFNVNLRIGIAYNWSNYFIGLQSQFNNFNFKKDQCKVNLYDAWARLSFGVRL
;
A
#
# COMPACT_ATOMS: atom_id res chain seq x y z
N MET A 1 -12.69 -3.53 8.03
CA MET A 1 -13.57 -3.43 6.83
C MET A 1 -14.30 -2.10 6.66
N SER A 2 -14.70 -1.40 7.73
CA SER A 2 -15.40 -0.09 7.60
C SER A 2 -14.53 1.04 7.05
N MET A 3 -13.26 1.09 7.40
CA MET A 3 -12.32 2.14 6.99
C MET A 3 -12.05 2.13 5.46
N ILE A 4 -11.87 0.96 4.85
CA ILE A 4 -11.66 0.83 3.40
C ILE A 4 -12.91 1.27 2.63
N ARG A 5 -14.11 0.91 3.13
CA ARG A 5 -15.39 1.33 2.54
C ARG A 5 -15.56 2.86 2.59
N ASN A 6 -15.20 3.49 3.68
CA ASN A 6 -15.29 4.95 3.83
C ASN A 6 -14.24 5.68 2.96
N ILE A 7 -13.03 5.14 2.83
CA ILE A 7 -11.99 5.70 1.95
C ILE A 7 -12.39 5.56 0.48
N THR A 8 -12.99 4.44 0.08
CA THR A 8 -13.47 4.24 -1.29
C THR A 8 -14.56 5.25 -1.65
N ILE A 9 -15.50 5.51 -0.73
CA ILE A 9 -16.55 6.52 -0.90
C ILE A 9 -15.94 7.94 -0.96
N CYS A 10 -14.99 8.27 -0.10
CA CYS A 10 -14.28 9.56 -0.14
C CYS A 10 -13.48 9.76 -1.41
N CYS A 11 -12.80 8.74 -1.93
CA CYS A 11 -12.08 8.81 -3.21
C CYS A 11 -13.03 8.99 -4.40
N LEU A 12 -14.19 8.33 -4.40
CA LEU A 12 -15.22 8.53 -5.41
C LEU A 12 -15.81 9.94 -5.35
N LEU A 13 -16.06 10.46 -4.14
CA LEU A 13 -16.57 11.83 -3.93
C LEU A 13 -15.52 12.89 -4.29
N LEU A 14 -14.22 12.66 -4.02
CA LEU A 14 -13.14 13.55 -4.44
C LEU A 14 -13.00 13.59 -5.97
N LEU A 15 -13.13 12.45 -6.65
CA LEU A 15 -13.12 12.38 -8.11
C LEU A 15 -14.32 13.11 -8.73
N LEU A 16 -15.48 13.03 -8.10
CA LEU A 16 -16.69 13.77 -8.50
C LEU A 16 -16.54 15.27 -8.26
N ASN A 17 -15.89 15.70 -7.16
CA ASN A 17 -15.63 17.12 -6.86
C ASN A 17 -14.57 17.72 -7.78
N VAL A 18 -13.49 17.01 -8.12
CA VAL A 18 -12.49 17.48 -9.10
C VAL A 18 -13.10 17.63 -10.50
N ALA A 19 -14.05 16.76 -10.86
CA ALA A 19 -14.83 16.90 -12.09
C ALA A 19 -15.79 18.10 -12.03
N ALA A 20 -16.35 18.43 -10.86
CA ALA A 20 -17.23 19.57 -10.65
C ALA A 20 -16.49 20.91 -10.67
N GLN A 21 -15.32 21.02 -10.03
CA GLN A 21 -14.51 22.25 -10.03
C GLN A 21 -13.91 22.59 -11.40
N ALA A 22 -13.70 21.59 -12.28
CA ALA A 22 -13.30 21.85 -13.67
C ALA A 22 -14.42 22.50 -14.50
N GLN A 23 -15.63 22.57 -13.99
CA GLN A 23 -16.82 23.13 -14.66
C GLN A 23 -17.13 24.57 -14.24
N GLU A 24 -16.74 25.02 -13.05
CA GLU A 24 -17.01 26.39 -12.56
C GLU A 24 -16.23 27.49 -13.32
N THR A 25 -15.25 27.14 -14.13
CA THR A 25 -14.46 28.10 -14.91
C THR A 25 -15.04 28.38 -16.31
N THR A 26 -16.19 27.81 -16.70
CA THR A 26 -16.71 27.93 -18.08
C THR A 26 -18.15 28.41 -18.18
N ASP A 27 -18.88 28.60 -17.09
CA ASP A 27 -20.28 29.04 -17.14
C ASP A 27 -20.47 30.50 -16.70
N SER A 28 -20.23 31.40 -17.64
CA SER A 28 -21.03 32.63 -17.74
C SER A 28 -21.78 32.59 -19.08
N VAL A 29 -23.12 32.76 -19.00
CA VAL A 29 -24.12 33.00 -20.09
C VAL A 29 -24.86 31.74 -20.57
N THR A 30 -26.04 31.53 -20.16
CA THR A 30 -27.38 31.85 -20.72
C THR A 30 -28.47 30.99 -20.08
N THR A 31 -29.49 31.70 -19.67
CA THR A 31 -30.82 31.26 -19.22
C THR A 31 -31.60 30.61 -20.37
N ASP A 32 -32.26 29.48 -20.18
CA ASP A 32 -33.68 29.17 -20.33
C ASP A 32 -33.92 27.67 -20.67
N SER A 33 -35.03 27.21 -20.09
CA SER A 33 -35.73 25.94 -20.25
C SER A 33 -35.33 24.83 -19.28
N VAL A 34 -36.09 24.76 -18.18
CA VAL A 34 -36.11 23.67 -17.21
C VAL A 34 -36.78 22.45 -17.84
N SER A 35 -35.98 21.54 -18.36
CA SER A 35 -36.41 20.16 -18.58
C SER A 35 -35.98 19.30 -17.39
N THR A 36 -36.90 18.64 -16.73
CA THR A 36 -36.68 17.70 -15.62
C THR A 36 -35.94 16.48 -16.12
N GLN A 37 -34.62 16.60 -16.31
CA GLN A 37 -33.78 15.43 -16.62
C GLN A 37 -33.65 14.54 -15.37
N THR A 38 -33.97 13.26 -15.51
CA THR A 38 -33.77 12.27 -14.48
C THR A 38 -32.29 12.24 -14.07
N THR A 39 -32.00 11.99 -12.79
CA THR A 39 -30.63 11.89 -12.25
C THR A 39 -29.72 10.99 -13.09
N LYS A 40 -30.28 9.95 -13.69
CA LYS A 40 -29.59 9.04 -14.62
C LYS A 40 -29.17 9.73 -15.92
N GLN A 41 -30.00 10.61 -16.48
CA GLN A 41 -29.68 11.37 -17.70
C GLN A 41 -28.58 12.42 -17.45
N LYS A 42 -28.64 13.12 -16.30
CA LYS A 42 -27.57 14.05 -15.89
C LYS A 42 -26.24 13.35 -15.69
N LEU A 43 -26.25 12.18 -15.06
CA LEU A 43 -25.03 11.35 -14.88
C LEU A 43 -24.45 10.90 -16.21
N MET A 44 -25.30 10.43 -17.14
CA MET A 44 -24.86 9.98 -18.48
C MET A 44 -24.33 11.15 -19.32
N ALA A 45 -24.93 12.32 -19.24
CA ALA A 45 -24.44 13.51 -19.92
C ALA A 45 -23.05 13.92 -19.41
N ARG A 46 -22.82 13.90 -18.09
CA ARG A 46 -21.51 14.18 -17.48
C ARG A 46 -20.45 13.12 -17.89
N LEU A 47 -20.82 11.85 -17.90
CA LEU A 47 -19.91 10.78 -18.36
C LEU A 47 -19.51 10.99 -19.82
N ASN A 48 -20.45 11.35 -20.70
CA ASN A 48 -20.18 11.62 -22.11
C ASN A 48 -19.24 12.85 -22.28
N GLN A 49 -19.43 13.91 -21.50
CA GLN A 49 -18.54 15.07 -21.51
C GLN A 49 -17.11 14.69 -21.09
N VAL A 50 -16.95 13.93 -20.00
CA VAL A 50 -15.64 13.43 -19.56
C VAL A 50 -14.99 12.55 -20.63
N GLN A 51 -15.75 11.66 -21.27
CA GLN A 51 -15.24 10.83 -22.36
C GLN A 51 -14.74 11.68 -23.55
N GLN A 52 -15.51 12.68 -23.99
CA GLN A 52 -15.12 13.58 -25.07
C GLN A 52 -13.84 14.36 -24.73
N LEU A 53 -13.74 14.88 -23.50
CA LEU A 53 -12.53 15.58 -23.03
C LEU A 53 -11.31 14.67 -23.04
N LEU A 54 -11.45 13.44 -22.58
CA LEU A 54 -10.35 12.46 -22.57
C LEU A 54 -9.92 12.06 -23.98
N ASP A 55 -10.86 11.89 -24.90
CA ASP A 55 -10.58 11.56 -26.30
C ASP A 55 -9.87 12.69 -27.03
N THR A 56 -10.31 13.92 -26.84
CA THR A 56 -9.68 15.10 -27.43
C THR A 56 -8.26 15.30 -26.86
N LYS A 57 -8.07 15.20 -25.54
CA LYS A 57 -6.77 15.37 -24.90
C LYS A 57 -5.78 14.24 -25.23
N ALA A 58 -6.26 13.02 -25.45
CA ALA A 58 -5.38 11.87 -25.74
C ALA A 58 -4.65 12.05 -27.09
N ARG A 59 -5.27 12.67 -28.08
CA ARG A 59 -4.71 12.82 -29.43
C ARG A 59 -3.96 14.14 -29.64
N ALA A 60 -4.34 15.21 -28.97
CA ALA A 60 -3.91 16.56 -29.27
C ALA A 60 -2.43 16.88 -28.96
N LYS A 61 -1.71 16.03 -28.21
CA LYS A 61 -0.39 16.36 -27.65
C LYS A 61 0.72 15.34 -27.91
N VAL A 62 0.50 14.36 -28.76
CA VAL A 62 1.51 13.31 -29.07
C VAL A 62 2.00 13.40 -30.53
N ASP A 63 3.25 13.06 -30.75
CA ASP A 63 3.82 12.91 -32.08
C ASP A 63 3.44 11.50 -32.61
N SER A 64 2.62 11.45 -33.66
CA SER A 64 2.11 10.21 -34.25
C SER A 64 3.21 9.30 -34.83
N ASN A 65 4.38 9.84 -35.14
CA ASN A 65 5.54 9.05 -35.57
C ASN A 65 6.13 8.22 -34.41
N TYR A 66 5.97 8.68 -33.16
CA TYR A 66 6.51 8.05 -31.96
C TYR A 66 5.44 7.30 -31.15
N ILE A 67 4.22 7.82 -31.10
CA ILE A 67 3.15 7.31 -30.22
C ILE A 67 1.86 7.15 -31.04
N GLU A 68 1.34 5.95 -31.05
CA GLU A 68 0.03 5.63 -31.60
C GLU A 68 -1.03 5.61 -30.49
N VAL A 69 -2.11 6.37 -30.67
CA VAL A 69 -3.30 6.32 -29.83
C VAL A 69 -4.29 5.34 -30.44
N PRO A 70 -4.56 4.18 -29.82
CA PRO A 70 -5.47 3.19 -30.36
C PRO A 70 -6.87 3.78 -30.62
N LYS A 71 -7.53 3.33 -31.69
CA LYS A 71 -8.91 3.75 -32.01
C LYS A 71 -9.90 3.31 -30.92
N LYS A 72 -9.72 2.10 -30.41
CA LYS A 72 -10.55 1.52 -29.34
C LYS A 72 -10.10 2.02 -27.97
N PRO A 73 -10.97 2.75 -27.24
CA PRO A 73 -10.56 3.45 -26.01
C PRO A 73 -10.66 2.60 -24.76
N TRP A 74 -11.55 1.61 -24.74
CA TRP A 74 -11.74 0.73 -23.59
C TRP A 74 -10.70 -0.39 -23.57
N ARG A 75 -10.31 -0.80 -22.40
CA ARG A 75 -9.40 -1.94 -22.17
C ARG A 75 -9.89 -2.73 -20.98
N VAL A 76 -9.88 -4.04 -21.14
CA VAL A 76 -10.10 -5.01 -20.07
C VAL A 76 -8.83 -5.87 -19.98
N VAL A 77 -8.30 -6.04 -18.79
CA VAL A 77 -7.01 -6.67 -18.55
C VAL A 77 -7.12 -7.65 -17.41
N LEU A 78 -6.76 -8.89 -17.65
CA LEU A 78 -6.49 -9.87 -16.62
C LEU A 78 -5.05 -9.66 -16.12
N ARG A 79 -4.86 -9.66 -14.82
CA ARG A 79 -3.59 -9.37 -14.18
C ARG A 79 -3.25 -10.43 -13.14
N TYR A 80 -2.14 -11.11 -13.35
CA TYR A 80 -1.48 -11.88 -12.32
C TYR A 80 -0.33 -11.04 -11.75
N LYS A 81 -0.26 -10.90 -10.44
CA LYS A 81 0.72 -10.09 -9.76
C LYS A 81 1.32 -10.84 -8.59
N GLU A 82 2.63 -10.84 -8.53
CA GLU A 82 3.39 -11.24 -7.36
C GLU A 82 3.97 -9.99 -6.69
N SER A 83 3.89 -9.91 -5.37
CA SER A 83 4.43 -8.79 -4.62
C SER A 83 5.14 -9.27 -3.37
N VAL A 84 6.37 -8.82 -3.21
CA VAL A 84 7.13 -8.89 -1.98
C VAL A 84 6.94 -7.56 -1.25
N TYR A 85 6.50 -7.65 -0.02
CA TYR A 85 6.29 -6.49 0.84
C TYR A 85 6.88 -6.82 2.19
N ASP A 86 8.19 -6.59 2.33
CA ASP A 86 8.89 -6.88 3.57
C ASP A 86 8.79 -5.66 4.49
N VAL A 87 8.48 -5.92 5.74
CA VAL A 87 8.46 -4.96 6.83
C VAL A 87 9.46 -5.43 7.87
N ASP A 88 10.62 -4.79 7.92
CA ASP A 88 11.60 -5.03 8.96
C ASP A 88 11.34 -4.03 10.09
N TYR A 89 10.97 -4.54 11.26
CA TYR A 89 10.79 -3.76 12.47
C TYR A 89 11.88 -4.13 13.47
N SER A 90 12.69 -3.20 13.89
CA SER A 90 13.75 -3.44 14.87
C SER A 90 13.64 -2.49 16.05
N ASN A 91 14.01 -2.99 17.22
CA ASN A 91 14.05 -2.27 18.47
C ASN A 91 15.16 -2.83 19.37
N SER A 92 15.41 -2.16 20.49
CA SER A 92 16.40 -2.58 21.50
C SER A 92 15.77 -2.50 22.88
N VAL A 93 16.10 -3.45 23.74
CA VAL A 93 15.69 -3.50 25.15
C VAL A 93 16.94 -3.50 26.03
N GLY A 94 16.89 -2.83 27.18
CA GLY A 94 18.06 -2.68 28.04
C GLY A 94 19.08 -1.68 27.47
N SER A 95 20.36 -1.94 27.70
CA SER A 95 21.49 -1.13 27.25
C SER A 95 22.53 -1.96 26.49
N PRO A 96 22.25 -2.42 25.25
CA PRO A 96 23.17 -3.24 24.49
C PRO A 96 24.57 -2.64 24.33
N ALA A 97 24.65 -1.32 24.21
CA ALA A 97 25.91 -0.59 24.12
C ALA A 97 26.76 -0.68 25.43
N ALA A 98 26.13 -0.96 26.57
CA ALA A 98 26.78 -1.21 27.85
C ALA A 98 27.04 -2.70 28.12
N GLY A 99 26.71 -3.58 27.17
CA GLY A 99 26.89 -5.02 27.30
C GLY A 99 25.80 -5.73 28.10
N ASP A 100 24.63 -5.09 28.26
CA ASP A 100 23.47 -5.63 28.94
C ASP A 100 22.18 -5.25 28.20
N GLY A 101 21.49 -6.23 27.65
CA GLY A 101 20.25 -6.00 26.90
C GLY A 101 20.14 -6.84 25.64
N MET A 102 19.21 -6.49 24.78
CA MET A 102 18.94 -7.20 23.54
C MET A 102 18.62 -6.22 22.41
N ASP A 103 19.27 -6.43 21.28
CA ASP A 103 18.85 -5.88 19.99
C ASP A 103 18.04 -6.95 19.26
N TRP A 104 16.89 -6.59 18.69
CA TRP A 104 16.09 -7.52 17.93
C TRP A 104 15.50 -6.88 16.66
N GLU A 105 15.31 -7.73 15.67
CA GLU A 105 14.67 -7.40 14.41
C GLU A 105 13.57 -8.42 14.11
N MET A 106 12.40 -7.96 13.83
CA MET A 106 11.28 -8.78 13.39
C MET A 106 10.99 -8.47 11.94
N ARG A 107 11.09 -9.51 11.11
CA ARG A 107 10.78 -9.45 9.70
C ARG A 107 9.41 -10.05 9.46
N PHE A 108 8.49 -9.19 9.06
CA PHE A 108 7.19 -9.60 8.58
C PHE A 108 7.31 -9.89 7.09
N GLU A 109 7.40 -11.16 6.75
CA GLU A 109 7.38 -11.62 5.37
C GLU A 109 5.94 -12.05 5.03
N PRO A 110 5.09 -11.16 4.48
CA PRO A 110 3.87 -11.66 3.90
C PRO A 110 4.27 -12.60 2.78
N PRO A 111 3.69 -13.82 2.72
CA PRO A 111 4.02 -14.76 1.67
C PRO A 111 3.88 -14.04 0.34
N LEU A 112 4.78 -14.32 -0.60
CA LEU A 112 4.77 -13.78 -1.96
C LEU A 112 3.32 -13.73 -2.42
N SER A 113 2.67 -12.57 -2.27
CA SER A 113 1.22 -12.51 -2.36
C SER A 113 0.86 -12.54 -3.83
N ALA A 114 0.81 -13.79 -4.37
CA ALA A 114 0.22 -14.01 -5.67
C ALA A 114 -1.22 -13.52 -5.64
N SER A 115 -1.55 -12.61 -6.53
CA SER A 115 -2.89 -12.08 -6.64
C SER A 115 -3.35 -12.08 -8.09
N LEU A 116 -4.63 -12.47 -8.27
CA LEU A 116 -5.32 -12.40 -9.54
C LEU A 116 -6.30 -11.24 -9.48
N GLY A 117 -6.32 -10.42 -10.53
CA GLY A 117 -7.19 -9.26 -10.59
C GLY A 117 -7.64 -8.92 -11.99
N VAL A 118 -8.68 -8.12 -12.04
CA VAL A 118 -9.18 -7.53 -13.29
C VAL A 118 -8.95 -6.03 -13.23
N TRP A 119 -8.51 -5.48 -14.34
CA TRP A 119 -8.39 -4.05 -14.55
C TRP A 119 -9.25 -3.64 -15.73
N ALA A 120 -10.05 -2.62 -15.54
CA ALA A 120 -10.82 -1.98 -16.61
C ALA A 120 -10.42 -0.51 -16.72
N GLY A 121 -10.33 -0.01 -17.95
CA GLY A 121 -9.95 1.37 -18.15
C GLY A 121 -10.42 1.97 -19.47
N TYR A 122 -10.58 3.28 -19.44
CA TYR A 122 -10.92 4.12 -20.58
C TYR A 122 -9.80 5.14 -20.80
N ARG A 123 -9.18 5.13 -21.99
CA ARG A 123 -8.02 5.99 -22.30
C ARG A 123 -6.92 5.89 -21.23
N GLY A 124 -6.68 6.96 -20.49
CA GLY A 124 -5.69 7.03 -19.42
C GLY A 124 -6.20 6.67 -18.03
N LEU A 125 -7.50 6.52 -17.84
CA LEU A 125 -8.11 6.18 -16.55
C LEU A 125 -8.27 4.68 -16.41
N GLY A 126 -8.11 4.16 -15.20
CA GLY A 126 -8.34 2.74 -14.95
C GLY A 126 -8.44 2.37 -13.48
N LEU A 127 -9.27 1.38 -13.23
CA LEU A 127 -9.54 0.82 -11.92
C LEU A 127 -9.17 -0.68 -11.93
N SER A 128 -8.54 -1.15 -10.88
CA SER A 128 -8.21 -2.56 -10.70
C SER A 128 -8.61 -3.04 -9.32
N VAL A 129 -9.20 -4.21 -9.30
CA VAL A 129 -9.48 -4.97 -8.09
C VAL A 129 -8.74 -6.30 -8.20
N ALA A 130 -8.00 -6.65 -7.17
CA ALA A 130 -7.27 -7.92 -7.12
C ALA A 130 -7.46 -8.57 -5.75
N LYS A 131 -7.52 -9.90 -5.77
CA LYS A 131 -7.64 -10.76 -4.60
C LYS A 131 -6.42 -11.66 -4.50
N SER A 132 -5.91 -11.88 -3.30
CA SER A 132 -4.83 -12.84 -3.03
C SER A 132 -5.29 -14.27 -3.37
N LEU A 133 -4.39 -15.06 -3.96
CA LEU A 133 -4.59 -16.48 -4.27
C LEU A 133 -4.13 -17.41 -3.13
N GLY A 134 -3.40 -16.89 -2.14
CA GLY A 134 -2.90 -17.66 -1.02
C GLY A 134 -3.92 -17.86 0.11
N ARG A 135 -3.53 -18.66 1.12
CA ARG A 135 -4.32 -18.88 2.35
C ARG A 135 -4.53 -17.57 3.12
N LYS A 136 -3.55 -16.67 3.11
CA LYS A 136 -3.61 -15.39 3.80
C LYS A 136 -4.46 -14.39 3.00
N LYS A 137 -5.43 -13.78 3.70
CA LYS A 137 -6.41 -12.87 3.09
C LYS A 137 -5.82 -11.49 2.91
N GLY A 138 -5.72 -11.02 1.68
CA GLY A 138 -5.31 -9.66 1.36
C GLY A 138 -6.14 -9.08 0.24
N THR A 139 -6.45 -7.80 0.32
CA THR A 139 -7.19 -7.06 -0.71
C THR A 139 -6.34 -5.89 -1.20
N SER A 140 -6.30 -5.71 -2.51
CA SER A 140 -5.65 -4.57 -3.14
C SER A 140 -6.58 -3.89 -4.14
N LEU A 141 -6.77 -2.59 -3.93
CA LEU A 141 -7.49 -1.71 -4.85
C LEU A 141 -6.49 -0.73 -5.45
N SER A 142 -6.52 -0.54 -6.77
CA SER A 142 -5.70 0.48 -7.40
C SER A 142 -6.45 1.28 -8.45
N PHE A 143 -6.21 2.58 -8.42
CA PHE A 143 -6.70 3.54 -9.40
C PHE A 143 -5.51 4.15 -10.13
N SER A 144 -5.62 4.30 -11.45
CA SER A 144 -4.57 4.90 -12.28
C SER A 144 -5.14 5.93 -13.24
N CYS A 145 -4.44 7.05 -13.34
CA CYS A 145 -4.72 8.11 -14.30
C CYS A 145 -3.43 8.41 -15.07
N THR A 146 -3.46 8.36 -16.39
CA THR A 146 -2.29 8.63 -17.23
C THR A 146 -2.66 9.50 -18.42
N GLY A 147 -1.86 10.53 -18.65
CA GLY A 147 -1.92 11.38 -19.83
C GLY A 147 -0.60 11.35 -20.61
N ALA A 148 -0.48 12.22 -21.61
CA ALA A 148 0.74 12.32 -22.41
C ALA A 148 1.94 12.82 -21.59
N LYS A 149 1.69 13.73 -20.65
CA LYS A 149 2.76 14.40 -19.86
C LYS A 149 2.70 14.09 -18.36
N TYR A 150 1.68 13.43 -17.87
CA TYR A 150 1.51 13.15 -16.43
C TYR A 150 0.88 11.80 -16.21
N GLY A 151 1.09 11.28 -15.04
CA GLY A 151 0.36 10.12 -14.54
C GLY A 151 0.29 10.12 -13.03
N ALA A 152 -0.74 9.45 -12.52
CA ALA A 152 -0.92 9.22 -11.09
C ALA A 152 -1.39 7.79 -10.87
N ASN A 153 -0.98 7.21 -9.76
CA ASN A 153 -1.38 5.88 -9.33
C ASN A 153 -1.64 5.91 -7.82
N LEU A 154 -2.84 5.52 -7.43
CA LEU A 154 -3.23 5.30 -6.04
C LEU A 154 -3.39 3.80 -5.83
N ARG A 155 -2.78 3.26 -4.77
CA ARG A 155 -2.89 1.85 -4.39
C ARG A 155 -3.18 1.75 -2.91
N LEU A 156 -4.21 0.99 -2.58
CA LEU A 156 -4.64 0.66 -1.23
C LEU A 156 -4.40 -0.83 -1.01
N ARG A 157 -3.83 -1.19 0.11
CA ARG A 157 -3.59 -2.59 0.52
C ARG A 157 -3.98 -2.78 1.97
N GLY A 158 -4.48 -3.97 2.29
CA GLY A 158 -4.71 -4.43 3.65
C GLY A 158 -4.52 -5.93 3.69
N PHE A 159 -3.78 -6.43 4.68
CA PHE A 159 -3.57 -7.84 4.93
C PHE A 159 -3.23 -8.08 6.39
N ASP A 160 -3.44 -9.31 6.84
CA ASP A 160 -3.15 -9.79 8.16
C ASP A 160 -2.02 -10.81 8.10
N ILE A 161 -1.15 -10.82 9.12
CA ILE A 161 0.03 -11.69 9.24
C ILE A 161 -0.06 -12.43 10.57
N ASP A 162 0.15 -13.74 10.54
CA ASP A 162 0.12 -14.61 11.72
C ASP A 162 1.52 -15.05 12.17
N GLU A 163 2.55 -14.81 11.33
CA GLU A 163 3.93 -15.26 11.53
C GLU A 163 4.92 -14.19 11.14
N ALA A 164 6.05 -14.13 11.86
CA ALA A 164 7.21 -13.31 11.50
C ALA A 164 8.49 -14.03 11.89
N THR A 165 9.61 -13.68 11.25
CA THR A 165 10.93 -14.16 11.67
C THR A 165 11.51 -13.15 12.65
N LEU A 166 11.83 -13.60 13.87
CA LEU A 166 12.48 -12.82 14.91
C LEU A 166 13.97 -13.16 14.95
N THR A 167 14.83 -12.17 14.80
CA THR A 167 16.29 -12.30 14.99
C THR A 167 16.69 -11.44 16.17
N GLY A 168 17.35 -12.03 17.16
CA GLY A 168 17.80 -11.36 18.37
C GLY A 168 19.31 -11.47 18.58
N THR A 169 19.88 -10.44 19.17
CA THR A 169 21.26 -10.42 19.71
C THR A 169 21.19 -10.03 21.16
N ILE A 170 21.52 -10.95 22.05
CA ILE A 170 21.50 -10.77 23.50
C ILE A 170 22.92 -10.47 23.96
N TYR A 171 23.05 -9.43 24.79
CA TYR A 171 24.29 -8.99 25.43
C TYR A 171 24.15 -9.23 26.94
N GLU A 172 24.94 -10.14 27.50
CA GLU A 172 24.90 -10.51 28.91
C GLU A 172 26.29 -10.86 29.42
N GLY A 173 26.76 -10.17 30.45
CA GLY A 173 28.03 -10.49 31.12
C GLY A 173 29.26 -10.50 30.22
N GLY A 174 29.27 -9.71 29.14
CA GLY A 174 30.35 -9.66 28.14
C GLY A 174 30.25 -10.78 27.08
N GLN A 175 29.18 -11.59 27.10
CA GLN A 175 28.89 -12.55 26.05
C GLN A 175 27.88 -11.95 25.05
N VAL A 176 27.97 -12.39 23.81
CA VAL A 176 27.07 -12.01 22.72
C VAL A 176 26.46 -13.27 22.12
N LEU A 177 25.16 -13.43 22.28
CA LEU A 177 24.40 -14.56 21.77
C LEU A 177 23.52 -14.07 20.62
N HIS A 178 23.57 -14.79 19.49
CA HIS A 178 22.72 -14.55 18.35
C HIS A 178 21.73 -15.70 18.20
N GLY A 179 20.47 -15.36 17.94
CA GLY A 179 19.42 -16.35 17.71
C GLY A 179 18.43 -15.88 16.66
N THR A 180 17.84 -16.82 15.96
CA THR A 180 16.73 -16.59 15.03
C THR A 180 15.65 -17.62 15.33
N SER A 181 14.39 -17.17 15.40
CA SER A 181 13.22 -18.03 15.62
C SER A 181 12.03 -17.52 14.83
N ASP A 182 11.09 -18.41 14.55
CA ASP A 182 9.80 -18.02 14.01
C ASP A 182 8.90 -17.56 15.16
N ALA A 183 8.33 -16.37 15.03
CA ALA A 183 7.38 -15.80 15.96
C ALA A 183 5.96 -16.01 15.41
N HIS A 184 5.14 -16.71 16.16
CA HIS A 184 3.72 -16.89 15.87
C HIS A 184 2.89 -15.92 16.71
N PHE A 185 2.00 -15.19 16.06
CA PHE A 185 1.10 -14.26 16.75
C PHE A 185 -0.18 -14.99 17.15
N ARG A 186 -0.61 -14.82 18.40
CA ARG A 186 -1.89 -15.36 18.87
C ARG A 186 -3.09 -14.64 18.26
N ALA A 187 -2.95 -13.34 17.96
CA ALA A 187 -3.87 -12.57 17.14
C ALA A 187 -3.15 -12.02 15.91
N PRO A 188 -3.81 -12.00 14.75
CA PRO A 188 -3.18 -11.53 13.52
C PRO A 188 -2.71 -10.08 13.62
N VAL A 189 -1.49 -9.81 13.17
CA VAL A 189 -0.95 -8.46 13.02
C VAL A 189 -1.49 -7.84 11.74
N SER A 190 -2.21 -6.74 11.85
CA SER A 190 -2.82 -6.07 10.71
C SER A 190 -1.88 -5.05 10.11
N ILE A 191 -1.70 -5.12 8.78
CA ILE A 191 -0.94 -4.14 8.01
C ILE A 191 -1.85 -3.51 6.95
N ALA A 192 -1.95 -2.17 6.99
CA ALA A 192 -2.64 -1.39 5.98
C ALA A 192 -1.69 -0.38 5.35
N SER A 193 -1.78 -0.16 4.04
CA SER A 193 -0.95 0.83 3.35
C SER A 193 -1.67 1.56 2.23
N ILE A 194 -1.29 2.83 2.06
CA ILE A 194 -1.72 3.73 1.00
C ILE A 194 -0.46 4.21 0.28
N TYR A 195 -0.40 3.99 -1.02
CA TYR A 195 0.66 4.46 -1.88
C TYR A 195 0.07 5.35 -2.97
N LEU A 196 0.45 6.62 -2.99
CA LEU A 196 0.12 7.57 -4.03
C LEU A 196 1.41 7.96 -4.75
N ASN A 197 1.43 7.82 -6.06
CA ASN A 197 2.53 8.24 -6.91
C ASN A 197 2.01 9.11 -8.04
N GLY A 198 2.65 10.27 -8.23
CA GLY A 198 2.42 11.15 -9.35
C GLY A 198 3.73 11.42 -10.11
N TYR A 199 3.65 11.61 -11.41
CA TYR A 199 4.81 11.97 -12.21
C TYR A 199 4.47 12.89 -13.38
N TYR A 200 5.45 13.72 -13.76
CA TYR A 200 5.43 14.55 -14.95
C TYR A 200 6.52 14.14 -15.93
N VAL A 201 6.20 14.07 -17.21
CA VAL A 201 7.07 13.66 -18.32
C VAL A 201 7.41 14.87 -19.17
N PHE A 202 8.67 15.26 -19.24
CA PHE A 202 9.09 16.45 -20.00
C PHE A 202 8.96 16.25 -21.52
N ASN A 203 9.32 15.07 -22.02
CA ASN A 203 9.22 14.72 -23.45
C ASN A 203 7.95 13.88 -23.74
N GLY A 204 6.81 14.23 -23.16
CA GLY A 204 5.54 13.48 -23.31
C GLY A 204 4.97 13.47 -24.73
N ARG A 205 5.53 14.24 -25.68
CA ARG A 205 5.17 14.16 -27.10
C ARG A 205 5.72 12.91 -27.78
N ARG A 206 6.90 12.42 -27.39
CA ARG A 206 7.60 11.28 -28.00
C ARG A 206 7.76 10.07 -27.11
N TYR A 207 7.81 10.27 -25.81
CA TYR A 207 7.95 9.22 -24.79
C TYR A 207 6.64 9.04 -24.03
N SER A 208 6.19 7.79 -23.85
CA SER A 208 5.03 7.48 -23.04
C SER A 208 5.31 6.34 -22.06
N GLN A 209 5.23 6.64 -20.77
CA GLN A 209 5.29 5.63 -19.73
C GLN A 209 4.06 4.70 -19.77
N ALA A 210 2.90 5.21 -20.18
CA ALA A 210 1.67 4.43 -20.33
C ALA A 210 1.79 3.32 -21.37
N ALA A 211 2.70 3.41 -22.34
CA ALA A 211 2.89 2.38 -23.36
C ALA A 211 3.37 1.05 -22.78
N ALA A 212 4.21 1.09 -21.75
CA ALA A 212 4.75 -0.11 -21.11
C ALA A 212 3.93 -0.59 -19.90
N TYR A 213 3.24 0.33 -19.16
CA TYR A 213 2.65 -0.01 -17.88
C TYR A 213 1.14 -0.22 -17.89
N ASN A 214 0.39 0.46 -18.73
CA ASN A 214 -1.05 0.27 -18.84
C ASN A 214 -1.58 0.15 -20.26
N GLN A 215 -0.67 0.19 -21.27
CA GLN A 215 -0.95 0.02 -22.71
C GLN A 215 -2.07 0.94 -23.22
N ALA A 216 -2.18 2.17 -22.63
CA ALA A 216 -3.12 3.19 -23.07
C ALA A 216 -2.79 3.71 -24.46
N VAL A 217 -1.52 3.68 -24.83
CA VAL A 217 -0.97 4.03 -26.12
C VAL A 217 0.07 3.00 -26.54
N ILE A 218 0.47 3.02 -27.79
CA ILE A 218 1.51 2.15 -28.34
C ILE A 218 2.71 3.01 -28.72
N GLN A 219 3.88 2.67 -28.17
CA GLN A 219 5.13 3.31 -28.57
C GLN A 219 5.59 2.72 -29.92
N ARG A 220 5.86 3.57 -30.91
CA ARG A 220 6.27 3.16 -32.27
C ARG A 220 7.77 3.26 -32.51
N ARG A 221 8.43 4.21 -31.85
CA ARG A 221 9.88 4.46 -31.95
C ARG A 221 10.47 4.65 -30.56
N SER A 222 11.72 4.27 -30.42
CA SER A 222 12.45 4.46 -29.17
C SER A 222 12.53 5.94 -28.81
N ALA A 223 12.33 6.25 -27.54
CA ALA A 223 12.39 7.60 -26.99
C ALA A 223 12.64 7.56 -25.49
N GLY A 224 13.24 8.61 -24.97
CA GLY A 224 13.45 8.82 -23.55
C GLY A 224 12.93 10.16 -23.07
N SER A 225 12.83 10.30 -21.76
CA SER A 225 12.41 11.53 -21.11
C SER A 225 12.98 11.64 -19.72
N LEU A 226 13.30 12.87 -19.31
CA LEU A 226 13.36 13.23 -17.91
C LEU A 226 11.96 13.17 -17.32
N LEU A 227 11.90 12.78 -16.05
CA LEU A 227 10.68 12.70 -15.26
C LEU A 227 10.87 13.45 -13.94
N LEU A 228 9.85 14.17 -13.53
CA LEU A 228 9.71 14.68 -12.18
C LEU A 228 8.61 13.85 -11.50
N GLY A 229 8.87 13.32 -10.34
CA GLY A 229 7.90 12.48 -9.64
C GLY A 229 7.76 12.88 -8.18
N ALA A 230 6.58 12.58 -7.64
CA ALA A 230 6.30 12.69 -6.22
C ALA A 230 5.60 11.42 -5.75
N THR A 231 5.95 10.96 -4.54
CA THR A 231 5.29 9.82 -3.89
C THR A 231 4.85 10.21 -2.49
N TRP A 232 3.66 9.75 -2.12
CA TRP A 232 3.18 9.80 -0.77
C TRP A 232 2.84 8.39 -0.31
N TYR A 233 3.46 7.97 0.77
CA TYR A 233 3.29 6.64 1.34
C TYR A 233 2.80 6.76 2.77
N MET A 234 1.81 5.94 3.13
CA MET A 234 1.30 5.80 4.48
C MET A 234 1.14 4.31 4.77
N ALA A 235 1.55 3.89 5.97
CA ALA A 235 1.27 2.55 6.44
C ALA A 235 0.98 2.55 7.93
N ALA A 236 0.19 1.57 8.35
CA ALA A 236 -0.09 1.23 9.74
C ALA A 236 0.27 -0.24 9.97
N LEU A 237 1.02 -0.49 11.02
CA LEU A 237 1.29 -1.81 11.58
C LEU A 237 0.59 -1.85 12.94
N ASP A 238 -0.34 -2.75 13.13
CA ASP A 238 -1.16 -2.86 14.33
C ASP A 238 -1.12 -4.28 14.89
N TYR A 239 -0.52 -4.42 16.05
CA TYR A 239 -0.42 -5.65 16.84
C TYR A 239 -0.88 -5.43 18.29
N SER A 240 -1.74 -4.43 18.47
CA SER A 240 -2.23 -3.99 19.78
C SER A 240 -3.30 -4.87 20.41
N ASP A 241 -3.57 -6.03 19.81
CA ASP A 241 -4.47 -7.02 20.39
C ASP A 241 -3.89 -7.57 21.70
N ASP A 242 -4.74 -7.78 22.71
CA ASP A 242 -4.34 -8.28 24.03
C ASP A 242 -3.61 -9.62 23.96
N MET A 243 -3.97 -10.46 22.99
CA MET A 243 -3.29 -11.73 22.72
C MET A 243 -1.82 -11.57 22.30
N ASN A 244 -1.42 -10.38 21.86
CA ASN A 244 -0.06 -10.06 21.44
C ASN A 244 0.73 -9.26 22.50
N THR A 245 0.33 -9.27 23.78
CA THR A 245 0.97 -8.48 24.84
C THR A 245 2.46 -8.74 24.97
N GLY A 246 2.90 -9.99 24.80
CA GLY A 246 4.34 -10.30 24.78
C GLY A 246 5.11 -9.49 23.74
N MET A 247 4.54 -9.29 22.55
CA MET A 247 5.12 -8.46 21.50
C MET A 247 5.10 -6.97 21.89
N ILE A 248 4.04 -6.50 22.53
CA ILE A 248 3.92 -5.12 23.01
C ILE A 248 5.03 -4.82 24.03
N LEU A 249 5.23 -5.72 24.99
CA LEU A 249 6.29 -5.60 26.01
C LEU A 249 7.68 -5.63 25.38
N LEU A 250 7.95 -6.57 24.49
CA LEU A 250 9.22 -6.67 23.75
C LEU A 250 9.49 -5.40 22.92
N SER A 251 8.43 -4.74 22.45
CA SER A 251 8.49 -3.52 21.66
C SER A 251 8.52 -2.23 22.50
N ARG A 252 8.87 -2.30 23.79
CA ARG A 252 8.85 -1.16 24.73
C ARG A 252 7.47 -0.50 24.82
N ASN A 253 6.49 -1.31 25.02
CA ASN A 253 5.08 -0.93 25.14
C ASN A 253 4.52 -0.23 23.88
N ILE A 254 5.07 -0.51 22.70
CA ILE A 254 4.50 -0.08 21.44
C ILE A 254 3.56 -1.19 20.97
N GLY A 255 2.31 -0.87 20.66
CA GLY A 255 1.33 -1.82 20.10
C GLY A 255 0.90 -1.45 18.69
N ARG A 256 1.08 -0.19 18.27
CA ARG A 256 0.73 0.27 16.92
C ARG A 256 1.72 1.31 16.42
N ILE A 257 2.06 1.22 15.14
CA ILE A 257 2.99 2.14 14.46
C ILE A 257 2.32 2.67 13.20
N ASN A 258 2.27 4.00 13.07
CA ASN A 258 1.81 4.67 11.86
C ASN A 258 2.98 5.44 11.23
N VAL A 259 3.23 5.19 9.95
CA VAL A 259 4.29 5.85 9.20
C VAL A 259 3.74 6.61 8.01
N GLN A 260 4.35 7.75 7.71
CA GLN A 260 4.01 8.58 6.56
C GLN A 260 5.29 9.13 5.94
N GLN A 261 5.41 9.05 4.62
CA GLN A 261 6.57 9.58 3.92
C GLN A 261 6.18 10.25 2.60
N GLY A 262 6.68 11.47 2.40
CA GLY A 262 6.56 12.24 1.18
C GLY A 262 7.92 12.38 0.51
N ASN A 263 8.01 12.02 -0.78
CA ASN A 263 9.23 12.07 -1.56
C ASN A 263 9.01 12.85 -2.86
N ILE A 264 10.02 13.58 -3.29
CA ILE A 264 10.10 14.19 -4.62
C ILE A 264 11.39 13.72 -5.29
N GLY A 265 11.29 13.36 -6.56
CA GLY A 265 12.42 12.79 -7.28
C GLY A 265 12.47 13.24 -8.72
N VAL A 266 13.68 13.24 -9.26
CA VAL A 266 13.95 13.45 -10.68
C VAL A 266 14.55 12.17 -11.23
N GLY A 267 14.04 11.72 -12.36
CA GLY A 267 14.45 10.45 -12.94
C GLY A 267 14.55 10.52 -14.45
N TYR A 268 14.95 9.42 -15.04
CA TYR A 268 14.97 9.23 -16.47
C TYR A 268 14.29 7.91 -16.83
N GLY A 269 13.46 7.95 -17.85
CA GLY A 269 12.82 6.78 -18.43
C GLY A 269 13.13 6.65 -19.90
N TYR A 270 13.35 5.43 -20.37
CA TYR A 270 13.62 5.13 -21.76
C TYR A 270 12.73 3.98 -22.26
N ASN A 271 12.10 4.20 -23.42
CA ASN A 271 11.38 3.17 -24.15
C ASN A 271 12.24 2.72 -25.33
N TRP A 272 12.66 1.47 -25.32
CA TRP A 272 13.30 0.82 -26.43
C TRP A 272 12.27 0.04 -27.25
N VAL A 273 12.20 0.33 -28.54
CA VAL A 273 11.26 -0.29 -29.49
C VAL A 273 12.04 -0.95 -30.60
N PRO A 274 12.41 -2.23 -30.47
CA PRO A 274 13.20 -2.95 -31.49
C PRO A 274 12.36 -3.25 -32.73
N PHE A 275 11.05 -3.48 -32.60
CA PHE A 275 10.12 -3.70 -33.70
C PHE A 275 8.72 -3.23 -33.34
N ARG A 276 7.86 -3.14 -34.35
CA ARG A 276 6.50 -2.60 -34.17
C ARG A 276 5.68 -3.40 -33.17
N GLY A 277 5.07 -2.69 -32.22
CA GLY A 277 4.20 -3.28 -31.20
C GLY A 277 4.94 -3.74 -29.95
N PHE A 278 6.26 -3.92 -29.99
CA PHE A 278 7.07 -4.31 -28.84
C PHE A 278 7.75 -3.09 -28.20
N VAL A 279 7.71 -3.03 -26.87
CA VAL A 279 8.39 -1.97 -26.11
C VAL A 279 8.99 -2.56 -24.83
N VAL A 280 10.22 -2.18 -24.55
CA VAL A 280 10.89 -2.37 -23.26
C VAL A 280 11.10 -0.98 -22.65
N ASN A 281 10.60 -0.78 -21.45
CA ASN A 281 10.81 0.43 -20.68
C ASN A 281 11.69 0.15 -19.46
N ALA A 282 12.64 1.03 -19.21
CA ALA A 282 13.36 1.12 -17.95
C ALA A 282 13.26 2.55 -17.42
N MET A 283 13.01 2.70 -16.13
CA MET A 283 12.94 3.98 -15.44
C MET A 283 13.61 3.88 -14.07
N ALA A 284 14.47 4.85 -13.78
CA ALA A 284 15.08 5.03 -12.49
C ALA A 284 14.84 6.47 -12.01
N MET A 285 14.39 6.62 -10.78
CA MET A 285 14.08 7.91 -10.17
C MET A 285 14.57 7.94 -8.73
N PRO A 286 15.80 8.41 -8.48
CA PRO A 286 16.23 8.81 -7.15
C PRO A 286 15.31 9.92 -6.64
N ALA A 287 15.00 9.87 -5.35
CA ALA A 287 14.08 10.78 -4.70
C ALA A 287 14.60 11.22 -3.34
N ILE A 288 14.34 12.45 -2.98
CA ILE A 288 14.63 13.03 -1.68
C ILE A 288 13.33 13.05 -0.87
N CYS A 289 13.42 12.59 0.36
CA CYS A 289 12.34 12.66 1.32
C CYS A 289 12.25 14.09 1.88
N PHE A 290 11.10 14.74 1.67
CA PHE A 290 10.79 16.06 2.24
C PHE A 290 9.88 15.98 3.48
N TYR A 291 9.24 14.85 3.69
CA TYR A 291 8.37 14.59 4.83
C TYR A 291 8.50 13.14 5.25
N ASN A 292 8.88 12.92 6.49
CA ASN A 292 8.98 11.61 7.10
C ASN A 292 8.50 11.68 8.54
N ARG A 293 7.39 10.99 8.81
CA ARG A 293 6.75 10.97 10.12
C ARG A 293 6.56 9.53 10.56
N MET A 294 6.98 9.26 11.79
CA MET A 294 6.67 8.03 12.49
C MET A 294 5.91 8.35 13.77
N LYS A 295 4.74 7.77 13.94
CA LYS A 295 3.94 7.88 15.16
C LYS A 295 3.82 6.49 15.76
N VAL A 296 4.28 6.34 16.99
CA VAL A 296 4.13 5.12 17.78
C VAL A 296 3.08 5.36 18.84
N TYR A 297 2.28 4.32 19.08
CA TYR A 297 1.25 4.33 20.12
C TYR A 297 1.71 3.42 21.23
N LYS A 298 1.73 3.99 22.45
CA LYS A 298 2.16 3.32 23.66
C LYS A 298 0.96 2.68 24.35
N TYR A 299 1.22 1.49 24.83
CA TYR A 299 0.25 0.68 25.56
C TYR A 299 0.80 0.41 26.96
N ASP A 300 -0.09 0.34 27.91
CA ASP A 300 0.20 -0.25 29.21
C ASP A 300 -0.47 -1.61 29.26
N SER A 301 0.02 -2.50 30.09
CA SER A 301 -0.47 -3.87 30.16
C SER A 301 -0.55 -4.32 31.61
N ASN A 302 -1.65 -4.94 31.96
CA ASN A 302 -1.80 -5.68 33.19
C ASN A 302 -1.78 -7.17 32.90
N TYR A 303 -1.02 -7.92 33.68
CA TYR A 303 -0.85 -9.34 33.50
C TYR A 303 -1.07 -10.05 34.84
N GLU A 304 -2.10 -10.87 34.93
CA GLU A 304 -2.44 -11.67 36.09
C GLU A 304 -2.27 -13.15 35.72
N ILE A 305 -1.49 -13.88 36.48
CA ILE A 305 -1.30 -15.34 36.32
C ILE A 305 -2.34 -16.06 37.20
N ALA A 306 -3.07 -16.96 36.59
CA ALA A 306 -3.91 -17.90 37.33
C ALA A 306 -3.05 -19.08 37.80
N GLU A 307 -3.11 -19.40 39.09
CA GLU A 307 -2.31 -20.48 39.68
C GLU A 307 -2.80 -21.88 39.31
N SER A 308 -4.05 -22.00 38.83
CA SER A 308 -4.66 -23.30 38.47
C SER A 308 -5.79 -23.14 37.45
N GLU A 309 -6.07 -24.20 36.70
CA GLU A 309 -7.19 -24.27 35.75
C GLU A 309 -8.53 -24.00 36.40
N GLY A 310 -8.71 -24.39 37.65
CA GLY A 310 -9.97 -24.12 38.43
C GLY A 310 -10.23 -22.63 38.65
N GLN A 311 -9.20 -21.77 38.68
CA GLN A 311 -9.38 -20.31 38.75
C GLN A 311 -9.90 -19.73 37.42
N VAL A 312 -9.62 -20.40 36.32
CA VAL A 312 -10.13 -20.01 34.98
C VAL A 312 -11.60 -20.30 34.85
N ASP A 313 -12.07 -21.42 35.43
CA ASP A 313 -13.47 -21.83 35.41
C ASP A 313 -14.34 -20.91 36.25
N ASP A 314 -13.77 -20.20 37.23
CA ASP A 314 -14.47 -19.22 38.07
C ASP A 314 -14.88 -17.95 37.33
N TYR A 315 -14.42 -17.74 36.09
CA TYR A 315 -14.80 -16.58 35.30
C TYR A 315 -16.27 -16.57 34.89
N GLY A 316 -16.88 -17.74 34.70
CA GLY A 316 -18.27 -17.88 34.29
C GLY A 316 -18.54 -17.42 32.85
N GLN A 317 -19.74 -16.93 32.59
CA GLN A 317 -20.13 -16.48 31.25
C GLN A 317 -19.66 -15.04 30.93
N TRP A 318 -19.20 -14.83 29.70
CA TRP A 318 -18.90 -13.50 29.17
C TRP A 318 -20.17 -12.73 28.81
N ASN A 319 -20.28 -11.48 29.29
CA ASN A 319 -21.34 -10.56 28.91
C ASN A 319 -20.80 -9.58 27.84
N PRO A 320 -21.29 -9.67 26.59
CA PRO A 320 -20.79 -8.81 25.50
C PRO A 320 -21.20 -7.34 25.63
N ASP A 321 -22.26 -7.03 26.36
CA ASP A 321 -22.77 -5.67 26.54
C ASP A 321 -21.92 -4.87 27.55
N THR A 322 -21.50 -5.53 28.61
CA THR A 322 -20.70 -4.91 29.69
C THR A 322 -19.20 -5.14 29.52
N HIS A 323 -18.80 -5.99 28.59
CA HIS A 323 -17.40 -6.44 28.41
C HIS A 323 -16.81 -7.02 29.71
N THR A 324 -17.61 -7.82 30.44
CA THR A 324 -17.19 -8.45 31.70
C THR A 324 -17.59 -9.92 31.74
N TRP A 325 -16.83 -10.70 32.50
CA TRP A 325 -17.17 -12.06 32.90
C TRP A 325 -18.10 -12.05 34.10
N ALA A 326 -18.77 -13.16 34.32
CA ALA A 326 -19.72 -13.29 35.45
C ALA A 326 -19.06 -13.02 36.82
N ASN A 327 -17.79 -13.27 37.00
CA ASN A 327 -17.01 -12.94 38.19
C ASN A 327 -16.56 -11.47 38.26
N GLY A 328 -16.96 -10.61 37.31
CA GLY A 328 -16.62 -9.19 37.26
C GLY A 328 -15.26 -8.89 36.62
N LYS A 329 -14.49 -9.88 36.19
CA LYS A 329 -13.23 -9.68 35.43
C LYS A 329 -13.54 -9.21 34.00
N THR A 330 -12.65 -8.40 33.43
CA THR A 330 -12.84 -7.80 32.10
C THR A 330 -12.13 -8.58 31.01
N HIS A 331 -11.21 -9.49 31.35
CA HIS A 331 -10.35 -10.18 30.39
C HIS A 331 -10.49 -11.70 30.48
N LYS A 332 -10.43 -12.35 29.31
CA LYS A 332 -10.45 -13.80 29.22
C LYS A 332 -9.05 -14.34 29.54
N PRO A 333 -8.93 -15.31 30.47
CA PRO A 333 -7.68 -15.99 30.68
C PRO A 333 -7.25 -16.75 29.43
N ILE A 334 -5.96 -16.69 29.13
CA ILE A 334 -5.34 -17.38 27.99
C ILE A 334 -4.24 -18.30 28.52
N PRO A 335 -3.95 -19.44 27.85
CA PRO A 335 -2.78 -20.24 28.16
C PRO A 335 -1.51 -19.40 28.00
N ILE A 336 -0.60 -19.47 28.98
CA ILE A 336 0.66 -18.72 28.94
C ILE A 336 1.63 -19.38 27.96
N ASP A 337 1.60 -20.70 27.89
CA ASP A 337 2.36 -21.51 26.95
C ASP A 337 1.41 -22.27 26.03
N ASP A 338 1.70 -22.31 24.73
CA ASP A 338 0.86 -23.00 23.75
C ASP A 338 0.92 -24.54 23.93
N ASP A 339 2.03 -25.05 24.49
CA ASP A 339 2.24 -26.47 24.74
C ASP A 339 1.84 -26.92 26.16
N ASP A 340 1.71 -25.97 27.11
CA ASP A 340 1.34 -26.24 28.50
C ASP A 340 0.09 -25.43 28.91
N THR A 341 -1.04 -26.09 28.92
CA THR A 341 -2.32 -25.52 29.34
C THR A 341 -2.53 -25.47 30.85
N SER A 342 -1.51 -25.84 31.66
CA SER A 342 -1.58 -25.81 33.14
C SER A 342 -1.47 -24.37 33.70
N TRP A 343 -0.93 -23.44 32.91
CA TRP A 343 -0.76 -22.04 33.32
C TRP A 343 -1.63 -21.12 32.49
N TYR A 344 -2.48 -20.36 33.15
CA TYR A 344 -3.37 -19.38 32.53
C TYR A 344 -3.06 -17.99 33.04
N GLY A 345 -3.21 -17.00 32.19
CA GLY A 345 -3.07 -15.61 32.53
C GLY A 345 -4.19 -14.76 31.93
N THR A 346 -4.49 -13.65 32.57
CA THR A 346 -5.30 -12.60 31.96
C THR A 346 -4.39 -11.47 31.57
N VAL A 347 -4.58 -11.00 30.35
CA VAL A 347 -3.83 -9.88 29.82
C VAL A 347 -4.80 -8.81 29.38
N ASP A 348 -4.51 -7.59 29.75
CA ASP A 348 -5.19 -6.40 29.32
C ASP A 348 -4.18 -5.39 28.82
N SER A 349 -4.41 -4.85 27.65
CA SER A 349 -3.52 -3.84 27.05
C SER A 349 -4.35 -2.67 26.58
N TRP A 350 -4.05 -1.47 27.04
CA TRP A 350 -4.77 -0.26 26.65
C TRP A 350 -3.82 0.84 26.19
N GLU A 351 -4.28 1.66 25.25
CA GLU A 351 -3.51 2.80 24.75
C GLU A 351 -3.40 3.89 25.83
N VAL A 352 -2.17 4.21 26.24
CA VAL A 352 -1.89 5.27 27.24
C VAL A 352 -1.39 6.57 26.61
N GLY A 353 -0.97 6.55 25.34
CA GLY A 353 -0.53 7.73 24.66
C GLY A 353 0.15 7.47 23.31
N SER A 354 0.66 8.51 22.72
CA SER A 354 1.36 8.39 21.45
C SER A 354 2.48 9.42 21.32
N GLU A 355 3.54 9.02 20.63
CA GLU A 355 4.70 9.88 20.37
C GLU A 355 4.93 9.99 18.87
N THR A 356 5.29 11.18 18.41
CA THR A 356 5.53 11.46 17.00
C THR A 356 6.95 11.96 16.79
N THR A 357 7.62 11.43 15.78
CA THR A 357 8.95 11.89 15.34
C THR A 357 8.91 12.26 13.88
N PHE A 358 9.62 13.32 13.53
CA PHE A 358 9.83 13.75 12.15
C PHE A 358 11.32 13.62 11.84
N SER A 359 11.63 13.06 10.67
CA SER A 359 13.00 13.03 10.17
C SER A 359 12.99 13.45 8.70
N MET A 360 14.00 14.21 8.29
CA MET A 360 14.15 14.72 6.93
C MET A 360 15.43 14.20 6.27
N LEU A 361 15.58 14.44 4.97
CA LEU A 361 16.77 14.19 4.18
C LEU A 361 17.17 12.71 4.11
N ARG A 362 16.24 11.87 3.66
CA ARG A 362 16.54 10.49 3.28
C ARG A 362 16.47 10.33 1.77
N PHE A 363 17.30 9.43 1.25
CA PHE A 363 17.29 9.08 -0.15
C PHE A 363 16.50 7.80 -0.36
N ASN A 364 15.57 7.84 -1.30
CA ASN A 364 14.78 6.71 -1.74
C ASN A 364 14.99 6.50 -3.25
N VAL A 365 14.66 5.32 -3.73
CA VAL A 365 14.76 5.00 -5.15
C VAL A 365 13.44 4.38 -5.61
N ASN A 366 12.94 4.85 -6.75
CA ASN A 366 11.83 4.23 -7.47
C ASN A 366 12.38 3.67 -8.78
N LEU A 367 12.36 2.35 -8.91
CA LEU A 367 12.78 1.64 -10.11
C LEU A 367 11.57 0.99 -10.77
N ARG A 368 11.49 1.07 -12.10
CA ARG A 368 10.45 0.43 -12.89
C ARG A 368 11.02 -0.19 -14.15
N ILE A 369 10.56 -1.40 -14.45
CA ILE A 369 10.83 -2.08 -15.71
C ILE A 369 9.48 -2.53 -16.28
N GLY A 370 9.31 -2.39 -17.59
CA GLY A 370 8.09 -2.81 -18.26
C GLY A 370 8.41 -3.34 -19.65
N ILE A 371 7.82 -4.47 -19.98
CA ILE A 371 7.86 -5.06 -21.32
C ILE A 371 6.42 -5.19 -21.77
N ALA A 372 6.11 -4.75 -22.99
CA ALA A 372 4.78 -4.95 -23.56
C ALA A 372 4.87 -5.28 -25.06
N TYR A 373 3.97 -6.17 -25.46
CA TYR A 373 3.78 -6.50 -26.87
C TYR A 373 2.32 -6.32 -27.25
N ASN A 374 2.08 -5.61 -28.34
CA ASN A 374 0.77 -5.24 -28.84
C ASN A 374 0.58 -5.81 -30.25
N TRP A 375 -0.52 -6.57 -30.45
CA TRP A 375 -0.91 -7.08 -31.75
C TRP A 375 -2.42 -6.92 -31.95
N SER A 376 -2.82 -6.31 -33.05
CA SER A 376 -4.23 -6.01 -33.30
C SER A 376 -4.88 -5.29 -32.10
N ASN A 377 -5.92 -5.87 -31.51
CA ASN A 377 -6.61 -5.35 -30.33
C ASN A 377 -6.10 -5.93 -29.01
N TYR A 378 -5.18 -6.89 -29.04
CA TYR A 378 -4.68 -7.59 -27.87
C TYR A 378 -3.32 -7.04 -27.44
N PHE A 379 -2.97 -7.28 -26.19
CA PHE A 379 -1.64 -7.00 -25.69
C PHE A 379 -1.30 -7.90 -24.50
N ILE A 380 -0.02 -8.16 -24.36
CA ILE A 380 0.57 -8.79 -23.18
C ILE A 380 1.62 -7.85 -22.59
N GLY A 381 1.80 -7.86 -21.30
CA GLY A 381 2.82 -7.04 -20.65
C GLY A 381 3.32 -7.67 -19.36
N LEU A 382 4.62 -7.53 -19.13
CA LEU A 382 5.29 -7.84 -17.88
C LEU A 382 5.83 -6.53 -17.30
N GLN A 383 5.48 -6.23 -16.06
CA GLN A 383 5.92 -5.01 -15.38
C GLN A 383 6.45 -5.33 -13.99
N SER A 384 7.47 -4.60 -13.57
CA SER A 384 8.02 -4.64 -12.22
C SER A 384 8.22 -3.24 -11.68
N GLN A 385 8.10 -3.10 -10.37
CA GLN A 385 8.41 -1.87 -9.64
C GLN A 385 9.04 -2.23 -8.30
N PHE A 386 10.01 -1.41 -7.90
CA PHE A 386 10.64 -1.47 -6.60
C PHE A 386 10.62 -0.08 -5.95
N ASN A 387 10.26 -0.03 -4.67
CA ASN A 387 10.36 1.16 -3.82
C ASN A 387 10.91 0.73 -2.45
N ASN A 388 11.61 1.64 -1.79
CA ASN A 388 12.00 1.49 -0.40
C ASN A 388 11.57 2.72 0.42
N PHE A 389 11.21 2.48 1.68
CA PHE A 389 10.85 3.52 2.65
C PHE A 389 11.47 3.18 3.99
N ASN A 390 12.07 4.17 4.65
CA ASN A 390 12.78 3.96 5.91
C ASN A 390 12.29 4.97 6.94
N PHE A 391 12.00 4.48 8.14
CA PHE A 391 11.55 5.28 9.27
C PHE A 391 12.39 4.95 10.48
N LYS A 392 12.61 5.94 11.33
CA LYS A 392 13.36 5.77 12.59
C LYS A 392 12.82 6.71 13.65
N LYS A 393 12.61 6.17 14.85
CA LYS A 393 12.35 6.91 16.08
C LYS A 393 13.16 6.27 17.21
N ASP A 394 14.12 7.01 17.74
CA ASP A 394 15.04 6.52 18.76
C ASP A 394 15.70 5.19 18.33
N GLN A 395 15.48 4.13 19.06
CA GLN A 395 15.97 2.78 18.73
C GLN A 395 15.00 1.99 17.82
N CYS A 396 13.75 2.44 17.70
CA CYS A 396 12.75 1.81 16.84
C CYS A 396 12.99 2.19 15.38
N LYS A 397 13.15 1.22 14.51
CA LYS A 397 13.31 1.41 13.05
C LYS A 397 12.29 0.56 12.32
N VAL A 398 11.75 1.11 11.24
CA VAL A 398 10.86 0.42 10.31
C VAL A 398 11.39 0.62 8.90
N ASN A 399 11.77 -0.47 8.24
CA ASN A 399 12.14 -0.47 6.84
C ASN A 399 11.06 -1.22 6.05
N LEU A 400 10.62 -0.60 4.98
CA LEU A 400 9.56 -1.11 4.11
C LEU A 400 10.09 -1.26 2.70
N TYR A 401 10.04 -2.47 2.18
CA TYR A 401 10.40 -2.80 0.80
C TYR A 401 9.13 -3.20 0.06
N ASP A 402 8.79 -2.47 -1.00
CA ASP A 402 7.61 -2.74 -1.83
C ASP A 402 8.08 -3.06 -3.26
N ALA A 403 8.23 -4.34 -3.53
CA ALA A 403 8.57 -4.86 -4.84
C ALA A 403 7.41 -5.67 -5.40
N TRP A 404 7.18 -5.58 -6.71
CA TRP A 404 6.19 -6.42 -7.36
C TRP A 404 6.53 -6.66 -8.83
N ALA A 405 6.13 -7.83 -9.31
CA ALA A 405 6.08 -8.18 -10.71
C ALA A 405 4.64 -8.49 -11.12
N ARG A 406 4.23 -8.10 -12.33
CA ARG A 406 2.87 -8.26 -12.82
C ARG A 406 2.86 -8.68 -14.28
N LEU A 407 2.24 -9.83 -14.55
CA LEU A 407 1.88 -10.26 -15.88
C LEU A 407 0.46 -9.78 -16.21
N SER A 408 0.27 -9.23 -17.38
CA SER A 408 -1.00 -8.65 -17.84
C SER A 408 -1.35 -9.16 -19.22
N PHE A 409 -2.58 -9.62 -19.41
CA PHE A 409 -3.14 -9.92 -20.72
C PHE A 409 -4.41 -9.10 -20.91
N GLY A 410 -4.52 -8.38 -22.02
CA GLY A 410 -5.63 -7.46 -22.21
C GLY A 410 -6.13 -7.35 -23.63
N VAL A 411 -7.36 -6.85 -23.73
CA VAL A 411 -8.04 -6.56 -24.98
C VAL A 411 -8.52 -5.11 -25.02
N ARG A 412 -8.46 -4.51 -26.21
CA ARG A 412 -9.04 -3.19 -26.52
C ARG A 412 -10.40 -3.38 -27.19
N LEU A 413 -11.39 -2.67 -26.65
CA LEU A 413 -12.78 -2.69 -27.09
C LEU A 413 -13.22 -1.34 -27.65
#